data_138824616876cb897f0156e281dd5ffb
#
_entry.id   138824616876cb897f0156e281dd5ffb
#
_cell.length_a   1.000
_cell.length_b   1.000
_cell.length_c   1.000
_cell.angle_alpha   90.00
_cell.angle_beta   90.00
_cell.angle_gamma   90.00
#
_symmetry.space_group_name_H-M   'P 1'
#
loop_
_entity.id
_entity.type
_entity.pdbx_description
1 polymer ?
#
loop_
_entity_poly.entity_id
_entity_poly.type
_entity_poly.pdbx_seq_one_letter_code
_entity_poly.pdbx_strand_id
1 'polypeptide(L)'
;NQHITKGFVIPREIFDNYLFEKAAAVTETLQGFSVKELVYENSRIAGVKGETKEGQEEIFKAPMIIGCDGANSIVARKLGLYEMDMENTAVAIRCYYSGVEGLTDQIELHYVKEVNPGYFWLFPAGEGKANIGIGLSKNDAKKESRTLRQILDEVIQSDYFKDRFMNAKPMEKPVGWNLPLGKSHRKNHGDGYMLLGDAAGLIDPFTGEGIGNAMVAGKYAMQVASESKNTGDYSEKAFSKYDQLLWDEIGKELRTSTKLQNLARSNFLLNFIINRAARNEEVQEIISGMLSNEIPKDELSSPLFYFKILFS
;
A
#
# COMPACT_ATOMS: atom_id res chain seq x y z
N ASN A 1 20.64 0.77 24.05
CA ASN A 1 20.89 0.10 22.76
C ASN A 1 19.65 0.30 21.90
N GLN A 2 19.65 1.36 21.07
CA GLN A 2 18.63 1.50 20.06
C GLN A 2 18.80 0.36 19.05
N HIS A 3 17.89 -0.55 19.01
CA HIS A 3 17.74 -1.49 17.90
C HIS A 3 17.18 -0.71 16.71
N ILE A 4 18.06 -0.04 15.97
CA ILE A 4 17.70 0.60 14.71
C ILE A 4 17.66 -0.50 13.67
N THR A 5 16.47 -0.89 13.24
CA THR A 5 16.33 -1.74 12.07
C THR A 5 16.74 -0.95 10.85
N LYS A 6 17.72 -1.47 10.15
CA LYS A 6 18.18 -0.88 8.89
C LYS A 6 17.16 -1.19 7.81
N GLY A 7 16.38 -0.20 7.43
CA GLY A 7 15.54 -0.21 6.24
C GLY A 7 16.25 0.42 5.04
N PHE A 8 15.61 0.35 3.89
CA PHE A 8 16.10 0.99 2.67
C PHE A 8 14.97 1.80 2.04
N VAL A 9 15.27 3.02 1.61
CA VAL A 9 14.40 3.80 0.73
C VAL A 9 14.96 3.68 -0.68
N ILE A 10 14.26 2.95 -1.52
CA ILE A 10 14.69 2.67 -2.90
C ILE A 10 13.64 3.27 -3.84
N PRO A 11 14.03 4.10 -4.83
CA PRO A 11 13.13 4.55 -5.87
C PRO A 11 12.42 3.37 -6.55
N ARG A 12 11.10 3.48 -6.72
CA ARG A 12 10.26 2.39 -7.27
C ARG A 12 10.70 1.97 -8.66
N GLU A 13 11.18 2.92 -9.48
CA GLU A 13 11.75 2.60 -10.79
C GLU A 13 12.89 1.59 -10.70
N ILE A 14 13.76 1.70 -9.71
CA ILE A 14 14.88 0.78 -9.49
C ILE A 14 14.36 -0.54 -8.91
N PHE A 15 13.56 -0.48 -7.86
CA PHE A 15 13.10 -1.67 -7.14
C PHE A 15 12.18 -2.53 -8.01
N ASP A 16 11.19 -1.93 -8.65
CA ASP A 16 10.22 -2.64 -9.48
C ASP A 16 10.91 -3.23 -10.72
N ASN A 17 11.85 -2.49 -11.35
CA ASN A 17 12.61 -3.01 -12.48
C ASN A 17 13.49 -4.19 -12.08
N TYR A 18 14.14 -4.13 -10.92
CA TYR A 18 14.92 -5.26 -10.41
C TYR A 18 14.07 -6.55 -10.28
N LEU A 19 12.88 -6.43 -9.69
CA LEU A 19 11.96 -7.57 -9.57
C LEU A 19 11.47 -8.06 -10.93
N PHE A 20 11.16 -7.13 -11.84
CA PHE A 20 10.73 -7.45 -13.20
C PHE A 20 11.83 -8.21 -13.97
N GLU A 21 13.08 -7.78 -13.91
CA GLU A 21 14.20 -8.47 -14.56
C GLU A 21 14.40 -9.88 -14.00
N LYS A 22 14.23 -10.08 -12.68
CA LYS A 22 14.27 -11.42 -12.08
C LYS A 22 13.15 -12.33 -12.60
N ALA A 23 11.96 -11.80 -12.76
CA ALA A 23 10.83 -12.53 -13.33
C ALA A 23 11.08 -12.82 -14.83
N ALA A 24 11.53 -11.85 -15.61
CA ALA A 24 11.80 -11.98 -17.05
C ALA A 24 12.88 -13.02 -17.36
N ALA A 25 13.80 -13.27 -16.42
CA ALA A 25 14.84 -14.30 -16.59
C ALA A 25 14.29 -15.74 -16.57
N VAL A 26 13.06 -15.95 -16.07
CA VAL A 26 12.47 -17.30 -15.85
C VAL A 26 11.08 -17.47 -16.47
N THR A 27 10.52 -16.43 -17.08
CA THR A 27 9.21 -16.47 -17.73
C THR A 27 9.17 -15.56 -18.95
N GLU A 28 8.21 -15.78 -19.84
CA GLU A 28 7.93 -14.86 -20.93
C GLU A 28 7.28 -13.57 -20.37
N THR A 29 7.72 -12.44 -20.89
CA THR A 29 7.18 -11.13 -20.51
C THR A 29 6.77 -10.34 -21.75
N LEU A 30 5.66 -9.66 -21.67
CA LEU A 30 5.16 -8.79 -22.73
C LEU A 30 4.95 -7.38 -22.17
N GLN A 31 5.83 -6.47 -22.51
CA GLN A 31 5.72 -5.05 -22.13
C GLN A 31 4.93 -4.27 -23.18
N GLY A 32 4.26 -3.19 -22.73
CA GLY A 32 3.49 -2.34 -23.62
C GLY A 32 2.17 -2.95 -24.11
N PHE A 33 1.73 -4.03 -23.45
CA PHE A 33 0.44 -4.66 -23.68
C PHE A 33 -0.57 -4.24 -22.61
N SER A 34 -1.75 -3.79 -23.03
CA SER A 34 -2.82 -3.33 -22.14
C SER A 34 -3.96 -4.33 -22.14
N VAL A 35 -4.13 -5.07 -21.05
CA VAL A 35 -5.29 -5.96 -20.84
C VAL A 35 -6.56 -5.12 -20.77
N LYS A 36 -7.61 -5.51 -21.51
CA LYS A 36 -8.91 -4.82 -21.60
C LYS A 36 -10.06 -5.69 -21.12
N GLU A 37 -10.00 -6.98 -21.38
CA GLU A 37 -11.10 -7.92 -21.15
C GLU A 37 -10.61 -9.26 -20.62
N LEU A 38 -11.51 -9.97 -19.95
CA LEU A 38 -11.34 -11.38 -19.60
C LEU A 38 -11.99 -12.26 -20.66
N VAL A 39 -11.34 -13.38 -20.96
CA VAL A 39 -11.87 -14.42 -21.84
C VAL A 39 -12.47 -15.52 -21.00
N TYR A 40 -13.68 -15.96 -21.34
CA TYR A 40 -14.39 -16.99 -20.62
C TYR A 40 -14.60 -18.25 -21.47
N GLU A 41 -14.45 -19.40 -20.85
CA GLU A 41 -14.82 -20.72 -21.40
C GLU A 41 -15.64 -21.46 -20.34
N ASN A 42 -16.85 -21.89 -20.70
CA ASN A 42 -17.77 -22.58 -19.77
C ASN A 42 -17.98 -21.84 -18.45
N SER A 43 -18.16 -20.52 -18.50
CA SER A 43 -18.35 -19.62 -17.35
C SER A 43 -17.12 -19.47 -16.44
N ARG A 44 -15.97 -20.08 -16.78
CA ARG A 44 -14.70 -19.92 -16.08
C ARG A 44 -13.80 -18.95 -16.83
N ILE A 45 -12.99 -18.19 -16.10
CA ILE A 45 -11.94 -17.38 -16.74
C ILE A 45 -10.90 -18.33 -17.34
N ALA A 46 -10.58 -18.10 -18.61
CA ALA A 46 -9.68 -18.94 -19.41
C ALA A 46 -8.63 -18.10 -20.17
N GLY A 47 -8.57 -16.78 -19.93
CA GLY A 47 -7.60 -15.94 -20.61
C GLY A 47 -7.86 -14.46 -20.41
N VAL A 48 -7.05 -13.66 -21.09
CA VAL A 48 -7.18 -12.22 -21.20
C VAL A 48 -7.11 -11.78 -22.66
N LYS A 49 -7.82 -10.71 -22.98
CA LYS A 49 -7.72 -10.00 -24.28
C LYS A 49 -7.20 -8.60 -24.00
N GLY A 50 -6.33 -8.11 -24.86
CA GLY A 50 -5.79 -6.77 -24.75
C GLY A 50 -5.22 -6.28 -26.07
N GLU A 51 -4.50 -5.18 -26.02
CA GLU A 51 -3.91 -4.53 -27.19
C GLU A 51 -2.48 -4.06 -26.92
N THR A 52 -1.65 -4.08 -27.94
CA THR A 52 -0.33 -3.46 -27.94
C THR A 52 -0.45 -1.93 -28.03
N LYS A 53 0.68 -1.21 -27.88
CA LYS A 53 0.72 0.25 -28.08
C LYS A 53 0.33 0.67 -29.51
N GLU A 54 0.54 -0.21 -30.47
CA GLU A 54 0.21 -0.03 -31.89
C GLU A 54 -1.25 -0.36 -32.20
N GLY A 55 -2.03 -0.82 -31.20
CA GLY A 55 -3.44 -1.15 -31.32
C GLY A 55 -3.72 -2.55 -31.91
N GLN A 56 -2.72 -3.44 -31.90
CA GLN A 56 -2.93 -4.84 -32.27
C GLN A 56 -3.60 -5.60 -31.13
N GLU A 57 -4.76 -6.15 -31.38
CA GLU A 57 -5.47 -6.99 -30.41
C GLU A 57 -4.89 -8.41 -30.38
N GLU A 58 -4.67 -8.92 -29.17
CA GLU A 58 -4.23 -10.28 -28.94
C GLU A 58 -4.99 -10.93 -27.78
N ILE A 59 -5.08 -12.26 -27.82
CA ILE A 59 -5.73 -13.07 -26.79
C ILE A 59 -4.70 -14.06 -26.25
N PHE A 60 -4.52 -14.03 -24.93
CA PHE A 60 -3.70 -15.01 -24.21
C PHE A 60 -4.61 -15.92 -23.40
N LYS A 61 -4.53 -17.23 -23.67
CA LYS A 61 -5.29 -18.25 -22.94
C LYS A 61 -4.40 -18.94 -21.91
N ALA A 62 -4.95 -19.14 -20.73
CA ALA A 62 -4.32 -19.87 -19.65
C ALA A 62 -5.38 -20.53 -18.74
N PRO A 63 -5.07 -21.64 -18.08
CA PRO A 63 -6.01 -22.29 -17.16
C PRO A 63 -6.27 -21.44 -15.90
N MET A 64 -5.39 -20.45 -15.62
CA MET A 64 -5.48 -19.55 -14.48
C MET A 64 -4.96 -18.16 -14.84
N ILE A 65 -5.64 -17.14 -14.38
CA ILE A 65 -5.24 -15.73 -14.47
C ILE A 65 -4.95 -15.18 -13.07
N ILE A 66 -3.79 -14.58 -12.90
CA ILE A 66 -3.42 -13.90 -11.65
C ILE A 66 -3.42 -12.39 -11.91
N GLY A 67 -4.38 -11.68 -11.28
CA GLY A 67 -4.50 -10.22 -11.37
C GLY A 67 -3.60 -9.52 -10.36
N CYS A 68 -2.48 -8.95 -10.86
CA CYS A 68 -1.54 -8.12 -10.10
C CYS A 68 -1.53 -6.69 -10.65
N ASP A 69 -2.64 -6.24 -11.20
CA ASP A 69 -2.78 -5.04 -12.03
C ASP A 69 -3.15 -3.77 -11.20
N GLY A 70 -2.87 -3.83 -9.90
CA GLY A 70 -2.85 -2.67 -9.00
C GLY A 70 -4.22 -2.12 -8.64
N ALA A 71 -4.24 -0.93 -8.06
CA ALA A 71 -5.42 -0.29 -7.48
C ALA A 71 -6.58 -0.05 -8.48
N ASN A 72 -6.29 0.00 -9.76
CA ASN A 72 -7.29 0.17 -10.83
C ASN A 72 -7.53 -1.13 -11.62
N SER A 73 -7.36 -2.27 -10.97
CA SER A 73 -7.43 -3.59 -11.58
C SER A 73 -8.55 -3.75 -12.60
N ILE A 74 -8.16 -4.11 -13.83
CA ILE A 74 -9.10 -4.49 -14.88
C ILE A 74 -9.70 -5.86 -14.56
N VAL A 75 -8.87 -6.78 -14.03
CA VAL A 75 -9.34 -8.12 -13.67
C VAL A 75 -10.43 -8.02 -12.59
N ALA A 76 -10.18 -7.32 -11.48
CA ALA A 76 -11.17 -7.12 -10.41
C ALA A 76 -12.45 -6.43 -10.93
N ARG A 77 -12.30 -5.43 -11.80
CA ARG A 77 -13.42 -4.68 -12.37
C ARG A 77 -14.31 -5.55 -13.26
N LYS A 78 -13.71 -6.34 -14.14
CA LYS A 78 -14.45 -7.23 -15.06
C LYS A 78 -15.13 -8.38 -14.31
N LEU A 79 -14.63 -8.73 -13.13
CA LEU A 79 -15.26 -9.69 -12.22
C LEU A 79 -16.38 -9.10 -11.37
N GLY A 80 -16.60 -7.78 -11.41
CA GLY A 80 -17.55 -7.11 -10.51
C GLY A 80 -17.10 -7.04 -9.06
N LEU A 81 -15.81 -7.32 -8.81
CA LEU A 81 -15.19 -7.28 -7.47
C LEU A 81 -14.55 -5.92 -7.15
N TYR A 82 -14.42 -5.07 -8.16
CA TYR A 82 -13.91 -3.72 -7.99
C TYR A 82 -15.04 -2.80 -7.54
N GLU A 83 -15.18 -2.63 -6.27
CA GLU A 83 -15.96 -1.54 -5.71
C GLU A 83 -15.01 -0.43 -5.28
N MET A 84 -15.21 0.77 -5.86
CA MET A 84 -14.55 1.97 -5.38
C MET A 84 -15.22 2.40 -4.07
N ASP A 85 -14.99 1.61 -3.04
CA ASP A 85 -15.51 1.86 -1.71
C ASP A 85 -14.79 3.06 -1.10
N MET A 86 -15.55 4.14 -0.90
CA MET A 86 -15.06 5.40 -0.34
C MET A 86 -14.49 5.23 1.08
N GLU A 87 -15.00 4.25 1.84
CA GLU A 87 -14.54 3.99 3.20
C GLU A 87 -13.28 3.14 3.24
N ASN A 88 -13.12 2.26 2.27
CA ASN A 88 -11.98 1.34 2.15
C ASN A 88 -10.93 1.81 1.14
N THR A 89 -10.99 3.06 0.72
CA THR A 89 -10.00 3.64 -0.19
C THR A 89 -9.38 4.88 0.42
N ALA A 90 -8.07 4.99 0.38
CA ALA A 90 -7.37 6.25 0.57
C ALA A 90 -6.91 6.81 -0.79
N VAL A 91 -6.60 8.09 -0.82
CA VAL A 91 -6.00 8.78 -1.96
C VAL A 91 -4.72 9.43 -1.50
N ALA A 92 -3.70 9.36 -2.32
CA ALA A 92 -2.41 9.96 -2.04
C ALA A 92 -1.90 10.73 -3.24
N ILE A 93 -1.04 11.72 -2.98
CA ILE A 93 -0.23 12.36 -4.00
C ILE A 93 1.22 12.34 -3.54
N ARG A 94 2.15 12.04 -4.45
CA ARG A 94 3.58 12.02 -4.16
C ARG A 94 4.36 12.74 -5.24
N CYS A 95 5.55 13.21 -4.87
CA CYS A 95 6.51 13.80 -5.78
C CYS A 95 7.93 13.57 -5.25
N TYR A 96 8.88 13.37 -6.15
CA TYR A 96 10.30 13.44 -5.79
C TYR A 96 10.79 14.87 -5.87
N TYR A 97 11.54 15.30 -4.87
CA TYR A 97 12.19 16.61 -4.79
C TYR A 97 13.69 16.43 -4.66
N SER A 98 14.46 17.32 -5.29
CA SER A 98 15.90 17.51 -5.05
C SER A 98 16.15 18.78 -4.27
N GLY A 99 17.28 18.85 -3.54
CA GLY A 99 17.66 20.02 -2.76
C GLY A 99 16.82 20.24 -1.50
N VAL A 100 16.23 19.17 -0.95
CA VAL A 100 15.55 19.23 0.35
C VAL A 100 16.59 19.27 1.46
N GLU A 101 16.51 20.27 2.34
CA GLU A 101 17.45 20.46 3.44
C GLU A 101 17.05 19.68 4.70
N GLY A 102 18.02 19.40 5.58
CA GLY A 102 17.78 18.70 6.85
C GLY A 102 17.34 17.25 6.71
N LEU A 103 17.63 16.59 5.59
CA LEU A 103 17.42 15.15 5.44
C LEU A 103 18.41 14.38 6.32
N THR A 104 17.93 13.35 6.96
CA THR A 104 18.71 12.36 7.73
C THR A 104 18.65 11.00 7.04
N ASP A 105 19.08 9.95 7.71
CA ASP A 105 18.92 8.56 7.30
C ASP A 105 17.58 7.95 7.76
N GLN A 106 16.66 8.78 8.28
CA GLN A 106 15.37 8.35 8.81
C GLN A 106 14.22 8.74 7.88
N ILE A 107 13.22 7.89 7.77
CA ILE A 107 11.93 8.25 7.19
C ILE A 107 11.17 9.11 8.20
N GLU A 108 10.45 10.10 7.69
CA GLU A 108 9.68 11.03 8.52
C GLU A 108 8.20 10.93 8.17
N LEU A 109 7.36 10.81 9.21
CA LEU A 109 5.89 10.87 9.12
C LEU A 109 5.41 12.04 9.97
N HIS A 110 4.74 13.01 9.35
CA HIS A 110 4.29 14.21 10.00
C HIS A 110 2.78 14.30 10.01
N TYR A 111 2.21 14.34 11.19
CA TYR A 111 0.78 14.56 11.42
C TYR A 111 0.51 16.06 11.55
N VAL A 112 0.27 16.71 10.44
CA VAL A 112 0.06 18.17 10.35
C VAL A 112 -1.41 18.50 10.12
N LYS A 113 -1.83 19.69 10.59
CA LYS A 113 -3.24 20.11 10.53
C LYS A 113 -3.79 20.21 9.11
N GLU A 114 -2.92 20.51 8.15
CA GLU A 114 -3.26 20.68 6.73
C GLU A 114 -3.74 19.38 6.09
N VAL A 115 -3.29 18.23 6.62
CA VAL A 115 -3.54 16.87 6.08
C VAL A 115 -4.44 16.03 6.99
N ASN A 116 -4.86 16.55 8.13
CA ASN A 116 -5.65 15.78 9.09
C ASN A 116 -7.06 15.43 8.58
N PRO A 117 -7.52 14.15 8.69
CA PRO A 117 -6.92 12.98 9.31
C PRO A 117 -6.09 12.13 8.34
N GLY A 118 -4.89 12.53 8.07
CA GLY A 118 -3.89 11.85 7.27
C GLY A 118 -2.50 12.23 7.75
N TYR A 119 -1.50 12.06 6.92
CA TYR A 119 -0.14 12.45 7.23
C TYR A 119 0.61 12.92 5.98
N PHE A 120 1.65 13.72 6.22
CA PHE A 120 2.68 14.06 5.25
C PHE A 120 3.88 13.16 5.50
N TRP A 121 4.45 12.57 4.47
CA TRP A 121 5.68 11.81 4.58
C TRP A 121 6.83 12.51 3.86
N LEU A 122 8.03 12.28 4.39
CA LEU A 122 9.28 12.70 3.80
C LEU A 122 10.28 11.55 3.93
N PHE A 123 10.57 10.88 2.81
CA PHE A 123 11.46 9.74 2.78
C PHE A 123 12.73 10.11 2.02
N PRO A 124 13.90 10.12 2.69
CA PRO A 124 15.16 10.44 2.04
C PRO A 124 15.48 9.40 0.97
N ALA A 125 15.84 9.88 -0.22
CA ALA A 125 16.15 9.03 -1.39
C ALA A 125 17.60 9.16 -1.85
N GLY A 126 18.50 9.61 -0.94
CA GLY A 126 19.91 9.85 -1.21
C GLY A 126 20.18 11.15 -1.95
N GLU A 127 21.42 11.64 -1.88
CA GLU A 127 21.93 12.81 -2.63
C GLU A 127 21.08 14.09 -2.54
N GLY A 128 20.52 14.37 -1.35
CA GLY A 128 19.64 15.52 -1.15
C GLY A 128 18.28 15.41 -1.83
N LYS A 129 17.90 14.19 -2.24
CA LYS A 129 16.59 13.87 -2.81
C LYS A 129 15.67 13.31 -1.76
N ALA A 130 14.39 13.58 -1.88
CA ALA A 130 13.35 12.98 -1.04
C ALA A 130 12.11 12.63 -1.85
N ASN A 131 11.48 11.51 -1.50
CA ASN A 131 10.09 11.22 -1.87
C ASN A 131 9.20 11.85 -0.82
N ILE A 132 8.37 12.80 -1.22
CA ILE A 132 7.39 13.43 -0.34
C ILE A 132 5.98 13.19 -0.83
N GLY A 133 5.03 13.24 0.09
CA GLY A 133 3.63 13.19 -0.30
C GLY A 133 2.69 13.26 0.89
N ILE A 134 1.41 13.25 0.57
CA ILE A 134 0.31 13.24 1.52
C ILE A 134 -0.68 12.15 1.19
N GLY A 135 -1.33 11.62 2.22
CA GLY A 135 -2.40 10.63 2.08
C GLY A 135 -3.60 10.97 2.96
N LEU A 136 -4.78 10.81 2.40
CA LEU A 136 -6.07 11.03 3.08
C LEU A 136 -7.02 9.87 2.77
N SER A 137 -7.99 9.60 3.66
CA SER A 137 -9.10 8.75 3.26
C SER A 137 -9.88 9.41 2.12
N LYS A 138 -10.45 8.61 1.24
CA LYS A 138 -11.22 9.16 0.10
C LYS A 138 -12.44 9.93 0.55
N ASN A 139 -13.07 9.51 1.65
CA ASN A 139 -14.17 10.24 2.27
C ASN A 139 -13.76 11.64 2.77
N ASP A 140 -12.57 11.76 3.36
CA ASP A 140 -12.09 13.04 3.87
C ASP A 140 -11.62 13.93 2.71
N ALA A 141 -10.93 13.37 1.73
CA ALA A 141 -10.55 14.09 0.52
C ALA A 141 -11.76 14.64 -0.26
N LYS A 142 -12.90 13.93 -0.25
CA LYS A 142 -14.14 14.42 -0.90
C LYS A 142 -14.77 15.61 -0.17
N LYS A 143 -14.56 15.73 1.14
CA LYS A 143 -15.05 16.85 1.94
C LYS A 143 -14.15 18.08 1.83
N GLU A 144 -12.96 17.89 1.37
CA GLU A 144 -11.96 18.95 1.21
C GLU A 144 -12.26 19.79 -0.02
N SER A 145 -12.17 21.11 0.12
CA SER A 145 -12.33 22.05 -1.00
C SER A 145 -11.06 22.22 -1.82
N ARG A 146 -9.91 21.86 -1.24
CA ARG A 146 -8.59 21.94 -1.86
C ARG A 146 -8.27 20.62 -2.58
N THR A 147 -7.55 20.69 -3.66
CA THR A 147 -6.94 19.49 -4.27
C THR A 147 -5.79 18.97 -3.42
N LEU A 148 -5.47 17.67 -3.52
CA LEU A 148 -4.31 17.11 -2.83
C LEU A 148 -3.01 17.85 -3.16
N ARG A 149 -2.89 18.36 -4.39
CA ARG A 149 -1.73 19.16 -4.78
C ARG A 149 -1.65 20.48 -4.00
N GLN A 150 -2.77 21.20 -3.87
CA GLN A 150 -2.81 22.44 -3.09
C GLN A 150 -2.45 22.16 -1.62
N ILE A 151 -2.97 21.07 -1.04
CA ILE A 151 -2.64 20.70 0.33
C ILE A 151 -1.14 20.37 0.45
N LEU A 152 -0.56 19.62 -0.49
CA LEU A 152 0.88 19.33 -0.49
C LEU A 152 1.71 20.61 -0.58
N ASP A 153 1.33 21.55 -1.48
CA ASP A 153 2.00 22.82 -1.65
C ASP A 153 1.89 23.68 -0.36
N GLU A 154 0.75 23.70 0.32
CA GLU A 154 0.56 24.37 1.60
C GLU A 154 1.45 23.77 2.71
N VAL A 155 1.56 22.44 2.77
CA VAL A 155 2.43 21.78 3.76
C VAL A 155 3.88 22.19 3.57
N ILE A 156 4.42 22.10 2.36
CA ILE A 156 5.84 22.43 2.11
C ILE A 156 6.14 23.93 2.27
N GLN A 157 5.12 24.79 2.13
CA GLN A 157 5.23 26.24 2.35
C GLN A 157 4.92 26.68 3.78
N SER A 158 4.49 25.76 4.65
CA SER A 158 4.20 26.06 6.05
C SER A 158 5.45 26.53 6.81
N ASP A 159 5.26 27.26 7.90
CA ASP A 159 6.38 27.75 8.73
C ASP A 159 7.28 26.61 9.22
N TYR A 160 6.74 25.40 9.36
CA TYR A 160 7.49 24.22 9.80
C TYR A 160 8.42 23.65 8.71
N PHE A 161 8.03 23.74 7.42
CA PHE A 161 8.76 23.09 6.34
C PHE A 161 9.42 24.06 5.35
N LYS A 162 8.98 25.32 5.26
CA LYS A 162 9.40 26.27 4.22
C LYS A 162 10.92 26.40 4.07
N ASP A 163 11.66 26.37 5.19
CA ASP A 163 13.11 26.50 5.16
C ASP A 163 13.77 25.25 4.53
N ARG A 164 13.22 24.06 4.83
CA ARG A 164 13.70 22.80 4.23
C ARG A 164 13.45 22.71 2.73
N PHE A 165 12.41 23.40 2.25
CA PHE A 165 12.02 23.40 0.84
C PHE A 165 12.39 24.67 0.07
N MET A 166 13.07 25.64 0.70
CA MET A 166 13.42 26.93 0.10
C MET A 166 14.16 26.79 -1.24
N ASN A 167 15.12 25.85 -1.30
CA ASN A 167 15.93 25.57 -2.48
C ASN A 167 15.49 24.30 -3.21
N ALA A 168 14.47 23.61 -2.70
CA ALA A 168 14.03 22.34 -3.26
C ALA A 168 13.26 22.52 -4.56
N LYS A 169 13.47 21.57 -5.48
CA LYS A 169 12.80 21.57 -6.79
C LYS A 169 12.13 20.21 -7.04
N PRO A 170 10.88 20.19 -7.54
CA PRO A 170 10.24 18.96 -7.96
C PRO A 170 11.01 18.37 -9.15
N MET A 171 11.29 17.08 -9.10
CA MET A 171 11.99 16.34 -10.16
C MET A 171 11.02 15.82 -11.23
N GLU A 172 9.74 15.78 -10.88
CA GLU A 172 8.65 15.28 -11.72
C GLU A 172 7.34 16.02 -11.40
N LYS A 173 6.30 15.79 -12.17
CA LYS A 173 4.96 16.23 -11.81
C LYS A 173 4.44 15.35 -10.65
N PRO A 174 3.76 15.93 -9.63
CA PRO A 174 3.12 15.14 -8.60
C PRO A 174 2.14 14.11 -9.18
N VAL A 175 2.22 12.88 -8.69
CA VAL A 175 1.39 11.75 -9.15
C VAL A 175 0.44 11.35 -8.05
N GLY A 176 -0.86 11.36 -8.38
CA GLY A 176 -1.94 10.90 -7.48
C GLY A 176 -2.29 9.44 -7.72
N TRP A 177 -2.65 8.72 -6.64
CA TRP A 177 -3.03 7.31 -6.72
C TRP A 177 -4.13 6.96 -5.72
N ASN A 178 -4.96 5.97 -6.08
CA ASN A 178 -5.89 5.35 -5.15
C ASN A 178 -5.18 4.22 -4.40
N LEU A 179 -5.52 4.07 -3.12
CA LEU A 179 -4.95 3.07 -2.24
C LEU A 179 -6.10 2.21 -1.67
N PRO A 180 -6.39 1.04 -2.25
CA PRO A 180 -7.42 0.15 -1.74
C PRO A 180 -6.95 -0.54 -0.45
N LEU A 181 -7.56 -0.16 0.66
CA LEU A 181 -7.15 -0.58 2.00
C LEU A 181 -7.75 -1.93 2.38
N GLY A 182 -6.95 -2.76 3.03
CA GLY A 182 -7.33 -4.08 3.54
C GLY A 182 -8.14 -4.05 4.85
N LYS A 183 -9.16 -3.18 4.92
CA LYS A 183 -10.01 -3.04 6.13
C LYS A 183 -10.95 -4.20 6.35
N SER A 184 -11.34 -4.89 5.30
CA SER A 184 -12.26 -6.02 5.34
C SER A 184 -11.75 -7.17 4.50
N HIS A 185 -12.09 -8.38 4.90
CA HIS A 185 -11.83 -9.57 4.10
C HIS A 185 -12.63 -9.48 2.80
N ARG A 186 -11.93 -9.51 1.68
CA ARG A 186 -12.51 -9.62 0.34
C ARG A 186 -12.20 -10.98 -0.22
N LYS A 187 -13.12 -11.55 -0.98
CA LYS A 187 -12.88 -12.77 -1.74
C LYS A 187 -11.98 -12.42 -2.95
N ASN A 188 -10.75 -12.92 -2.91
CA ASN A 188 -9.72 -12.60 -3.89
C ASN A 188 -9.42 -13.78 -4.84
N HIS A 189 -10.35 -14.71 -4.99
CA HIS A 189 -10.22 -15.90 -5.82
C HIS A 189 -11.57 -16.35 -6.39
N GLY A 190 -11.51 -17.17 -7.41
CA GLY A 190 -12.67 -17.81 -8.01
C GLY A 190 -12.24 -18.78 -9.13
N ASP A 191 -13.21 -19.30 -9.90
CA ASP A 191 -12.91 -20.24 -10.98
C ASP A 191 -11.97 -19.62 -12.03
N GLY A 192 -10.73 -20.11 -12.05
CA GLY A 192 -9.69 -19.68 -12.97
C GLY A 192 -8.99 -18.38 -12.63
N TYR A 193 -9.15 -17.82 -11.43
CA TYR A 193 -8.41 -16.58 -11.08
C TYR A 193 -8.03 -16.43 -9.60
N MET A 194 -6.96 -15.65 -9.37
CA MET A 194 -6.59 -15.06 -8.08
C MET A 194 -6.24 -13.58 -8.27
N LEU A 195 -6.55 -12.72 -7.27
CA LEU A 195 -6.16 -11.31 -7.20
C LEU A 195 -5.12 -11.11 -6.11
N LEU A 196 -4.10 -10.27 -6.37
CA LEU A 196 -2.98 -10.05 -5.47
C LEU A 196 -2.69 -8.55 -5.27
N GLY A 197 -2.06 -8.22 -4.15
CA GLY A 197 -1.62 -6.86 -3.84
C GLY A 197 -2.77 -5.85 -3.85
N ASP A 198 -2.56 -4.69 -4.48
CA ASP A 198 -3.58 -3.64 -4.55
C ASP A 198 -4.83 -4.07 -5.32
N ALA A 199 -4.71 -4.96 -6.30
CA ALA A 199 -5.87 -5.52 -7.00
C ALA A 199 -6.78 -6.31 -6.06
N ALA A 200 -6.22 -6.89 -5.01
CA ALA A 200 -6.92 -7.59 -3.94
C ALA A 200 -7.31 -6.67 -2.76
N GLY A 201 -6.90 -5.40 -2.76
CA GLY A 201 -7.18 -4.46 -1.69
C GLY A 201 -6.46 -4.81 -0.39
N LEU A 202 -5.14 -5.03 -0.46
CA LEU A 202 -4.33 -5.51 0.68
C LEU A 202 -3.43 -4.43 1.31
N ILE A 203 -3.62 -3.15 0.97
CA ILE A 203 -2.84 -2.06 1.56
C ILE A 203 -3.18 -1.92 3.05
N ASP A 204 -2.16 -1.79 3.88
CA ASP A 204 -2.33 -1.57 5.32
C ASP A 204 -3.11 -0.27 5.58
N PRO A 205 -4.22 -0.32 6.33
CA PRO A 205 -5.07 0.85 6.53
C PRO A 205 -4.42 1.98 7.34
N PHE A 206 -3.46 1.66 8.20
CA PHE A 206 -2.85 2.63 9.11
C PHE A 206 -1.60 3.28 8.50
N THR A 207 -0.70 2.46 7.96
CA THR A 207 0.58 2.93 7.41
C THR A 207 0.51 3.29 5.93
N GLY A 208 -0.45 2.74 5.17
CA GLY A 208 -0.50 2.85 3.70
C GLY A 208 0.52 1.94 3.00
N GLU A 209 1.19 1.05 3.73
CA GLU A 209 2.15 0.10 3.17
C GLU A 209 1.42 -1.03 2.44
N GLY A 210 1.89 -1.40 1.25
CA GLY A 210 1.27 -2.44 0.44
C GLY A 210 2.26 -3.43 -0.18
N ILE A 211 3.56 -3.07 -0.23
CA ILE A 211 4.58 -3.88 -0.92
C ILE A 211 4.78 -5.22 -0.22
N GLY A 212 4.93 -5.22 1.11
CA GLY A 212 5.09 -6.43 1.91
C GLY A 212 3.90 -7.37 1.76
N ASN A 213 2.68 -6.83 1.87
CA ASN A 213 1.44 -7.60 1.71
C ASN A 213 1.30 -8.17 0.29
N ALA A 214 1.71 -7.42 -0.76
CA ALA A 214 1.71 -7.91 -2.13
C ALA A 214 2.70 -9.07 -2.32
N MET A 215 3.88 -9.00 -1.70
CA MET A 215 4.88 -10.08 -1.72
C MET A 215 4.38 -11.34 -1.00
N VAL A 216 3.74 -11.19 0.15
CA VAL A 216 3.09 -12.31 0.88
C VAL A 216 1.99 -12.93 0.03
N ALA A 217 1.13 -12.11 -0.61
CA ALA A 217 0.11 -12.60 -1.53
C ALA A 217 0.73 -13.39 -2.69
N GLY A 218 1.82 -12.88 -3.28
CA GLY A 218 2.56 -13.58 -4.34
C GLY A 218 3.11 -14.94 -3.90
N LYS A 219 3.67 -15.02 -2.69
CA LYS A 219 4.18 -16.28 -2.11
C LYS A 219 3.09 -17.36 -2.04
N TYR A 220 1.92 -17.02 -1.49
CA TYR A 220 0.83 -17.98 -1.33
C TYR A 220 0.11 -18.29 -2.63
N ALA A 221 -0.05 -17.30 -3.52
CA ALA A 221 -0.60 -17.55 -4.84
C ALA A 221 0.28 -18.51 -5.65
N MET A 222 1.60 -18.36 -5.61
CA MET A 222 2.54 -19.27 -6.27
C MET A 222 2.44 -20.69 -5.72
N GLN A 223 2.34 -20.85 -4.38
CA GLN A 223 2.18 -22.16 -3.75
C GLN A 223 0.92 -22.86 -4.27
N VAL A 224 -0.24 -22.19 -4.24
CA VAL A 224 -1.53 -22.73 -4.67
C VAL A 224 -1.56 -22.94 -6.18
N ALA A 225 -0.98 -22.04 -6.97
CA ALA A 225 -0.86 -22.21 -8.42
C ALA A 225 -0.06 -23.46 -8.78
N SER A 226 1.05 -23.73 -8.06
CA SER A 226 1.85 -24.95 -8.27
C SER A 226 1.09 -26.22 -7.94
N GLU A 227 0.34 -26.24 -6.83
CA GLU A 227 -0.53 -27.35 -6.46
C GLU A 227 -1.63 -27.58 -7.52
N SER A 228 -2.28 -26.53 -7.97
CA SER A 228 -3.31 -26.57 -9.00
C SER A 228 -2.78 -27.07 -10.36
N LYS A 229 -1.56 -26.67 -10.73
CA LYS A 229 -0.91 -27.19 -11.92
C LYS A 229 -0.69 -28.71 -11.85
N ASN A 230 -0.31 -29.22 -10.68
CA ASN A 230 -0.06 -30.66 -10.49
C ASN A 230 -1.32 -31.50 -10.49
N THR A 231 -2.42 -30.94 -9.98
CA THR A 231 -3.71 -31.64 -9.89
C THR A 231 -4.62 -31.43 -11.12
N GLY A 232 -4.35 -30.39 -11.90
CA GLY A 232 -5.23 -29.93 -12.99
C GLY A 232 -6.53 -29.24 -12.48
N ASP A 233 -6.65 -28.97 -11.17
CA ASP A 233 -7.81 -28.33 -10.55
C ASP A 233 -7.57 -26.82 -10.38
N TYR A 234 -8.29 -26.02 -11.16
CA TYR A 234 -8.25 -24.55 -11.14
C TYR A 234 -9.59 -23.95 -10.68
N SER A 235 -10.36 -24.73 -9.91
CA SER A 235 -11.65 -24.31 -9.39
C SER A 235 -11.51 -23.28 -8.25
N GLU A 236 -12.60 -22.56 -7.99
CA GLU A 236 -12.73 -21.70 -6.82
C GLU A 236 -12.37 -22.44 -5.52
N LYS A 237 -12.80 -23.71 -5.40
CA LYS A 237 -12.50 -24.54 -4.23
C LYS A 237 -10.99 -24.77 -4.05
N ALA A 238 -10.26 -25.03 -5.13
CA ALA A 238 -8.81 -25.19 -5.07
C ALA A 238 -8.13 -23.86 -4.65
N PHE A 239 -8.59 -22.75 -5.19
CA PHE A 239 -8.02 -21.43 -4.91
C PHE A 239 -8.45 -20.83 -3.57
N SER A 240 -9.48 -21.37 -2.90
CA SER A 240 -9.85 -20.94 -1.55
C SER A 240 -8.70 -21.11 -0.53
N LYS A 241 -7.79 -22.06 -0.78
CA LYS A 241 -6.58 -22.23 0.03
C LYS A 241 -5.66 -21.00 0.00
N TYR A 242 -5.56 -20.31 -1.16
CA TYR A 242 -4.81 -19.06 -1.25
C TYR A 242 -5.38 -18.00 -0.31
N ASP A 243 -6.69 -17.81 -0.36
CA ASP A 243 -7.38 -16.82 0.48
C ASP A 243 -7.20 -17.15 1.97
N GLN A 244 -7.34 -18.42 2.35
CA GLN A 244 -7.11 -18.85 3.73
C GLN A 244 -5.69 -18.56 4.20
N LEU A 245 -4.66 -19.02 3.47
CA LEU A 245 -3.26 -18.81 3.83
C LEU A 245 -2.90 -17.33 3.94
N LEU A 246 -3.40 -16.53 3.01
CA LEU A 246 -3.17 -15.08 2.99
C LEU A 246 -3.76 -14.41 4.24
N TRP A 247 -5.05 -14.67 4.54
CA TRP A 247 -5.72 -14.02 5.66
C TRP A 247 -5.31 -14.57 7.03
N ASP A 248 -4.83 -15.81 7.12
CA ASP A 248 -4.19 -16.35 8.32
C ASP A 248 -2.90 -15.60 8.64
N GLU A 249 -2.11 -15.20 7.62
CA GLU A 249 -0.86 -14.47 7.78
C GLU A 249 -1.08 -12.99 8.10
N ILE A 250 -1.80 -12.26 7.23
CA ILE A 250 -1.88 -10.79 7.31
C ILE A 250 -3.18 -10.27 7.95
N GLY A 251 -4.20 -11.11 8.06
CA GLY A 251 -5.55 -10.64 8.42
C GLY A 251 -5.64 -10.07 9.84
N LYS A 252 -4.88 -10.61 10.79
CA LYS A 252 -4.86 -10.07 12.17
C LYS A 252 -4.25 -8.67 12.19
N GLU A 253 -3.16 -8.47 11.46
CA GLU A 253 -2.48 -7.20 11.37
C GLU A 253 -3.35 -6.14 10.70
N LEU A 254 -3.97 -6.44 9.57
CA LEU A 254 -4.88 -5.53 8.87
C LEU A 254 -6.07 -5.09 9.73
N ARG A 255 -6.65 -6.01 10.52
CA ARG A 255 -7.72 -5.69 11.48
C ARG A 255 -7.23 -4.74 12.58
N THR A 256 -6.02 -4.94 13.07
CA THR A 256 -5.42 -4.06 14.09
C THR A 256 -5.12 -2.69 13.50
N SER A 257 -4.52 -2.63 12.31
CA SER A 257 -4.28 -1.38 11.56
C SER A 257 -5.58 -0.59 11.30
N THR A 258 -6.69 -1.29 11.01
CA THR A 258 -8.01 -0.66 10.86
C THR A 258 -8.45 0.02 12.16
N LYS A 259 -8.27 -0.64 13.31
CA LYS A 259 -8.60 -0.04 14.62
C LYS A 259 -7.72 1.17 14.91
N LEU A 260 -6.42 1.09 14.62
CA LEU A 260 -5.48 2.19 14.82
C LEU A 260 -5.81 3.39 13.93
N GLN A 261 -6.14 3.16 12.67
CA GLN A 261 -6.60 4.22 11.77
C GLN A 261 -7.83 4.94 12.34
N ASN A 262 -8.79 4.19 12.88
CA ASN A 262 -9.98 4.79 13.49
C ASN A 262 -9.66 5.60 14.76
N LEU A 263 -8.73 5.13 15.58
CA LEU A 263 -8.25 5.88 16.76
C LEU A 263 -7.51 7.16 16.37
N ALA A 264 -6.66 7.10 15.34
CA ALA A 264 -5.91 8.25 14.83
C ALA A 264 -6.82 9.38 14.26
N ARG A 265 -8.07 9.08 13.92
CA ARG A 265 -9.06 10.11 13.53
C ARG A 265 -9.47 11.03 14.68
N SER A 266 -9.25 10.62 15.92
CA SER A 266 -9.47 11.47 17.10
C SER A 266 -8.22 12.31 17.38
N ASN A 267 -8.28 13.60 17.05
CA ASN A 267 -7.17 14.54 17.33
C ASN A 267 -6.76 14.54 18.80
N PHE A 268 -7.72 14.37 19.72
CA PHE A 268 -7.44 14.30 21.14
C PHE A 268 -6.61 13.07 21.48
N LEU A 269 -7.01 11.89 21.00
CA LEU A 269 -6.28 10.64 21.27
C LEU A 269 -4.91 10.63 20.58
N LEU A 270 -4.84 11.08 19.33
CA LEU A 270 -3.58 11.17 18.59
C LEU A 270 -2.59 12.09 19.30
N ASN A 271 -3.00 13.31 19.66
CA ASN A 271 -2.15 14.25 20.38
C ASN A 271 -1.75 13.73 21.78
N PHE A 272 -2.64 13.05 22.47
CA PHE A 272 -2.34 12.44 23.74
C PHE A 272 -1.25 11.38 23.61
N ILE A 273 -1.37 10.47 22.64
CA ILE A 273 -0.38 9.40 22.40
C ILE A 273 0.97 9.99 21.96
N ILE A 274 0.97 10.93 21.02
CA ILE A 274 2.20 11.58 20.53
C ILE A 274 2.90 12.35 21.66
N ASN A 275 2.17 13.10 22.48
CA ASN A 275 2.75 13.83 23.60
C ASN A 275 3.34 12.91 24.67
N ARG A 276 2.75 11.73 24.86
CA ARG A 276 3.31 10.72 25.77
C ARG A 276 4.56 10.08 25.18
N ALA A 277 4.53 9.68 23.90
CA ALA A 277 5.71 9.16 23.20
C ALA A 277 6.88 10.14 23.23
N ALA A 278 6.62 11.44 23.07
CA ALA A 278 7.66 12.48 23.16
C ALA A 278 8.31 12.60 24.56
N ARG A 279 7.70 12.06 25.61
CA ARG A 279 8.16 12.16 27.01
C ARG A 279 8.56 10.82 27.63
N ASN A 280 8.23 9.72 26.98
CA ASN A 280 8.48 8.37 27.48
C ASN A 280 9.12 7.52 26.40
N GLU A 281 10.38 7.14 26.63
CA GLU A 281 11.21 6.40 25.67
C GLU A 281 10.61 5.01 25.34
N GLU A 282 10.03 4.31 26.35
CA GLU A 282 9.39 3.01 26.12
C GLU A 282 8.17 3.10 25.20
N VAL A 283 7.35 4.15 25.36
CA VAL A 283 6.19 4.41 24.47
C VAL A 283 6.67 4.78 23.07
N GLN A 284 7.73 5.55 22.96
CA GLN A 284 8.35 5.92 21.69
C GLN A 284 8.89 4.68 20.95
N GLU A 285 9.60 3.79 21.66
CA GLU A 285 10.14 2.54 21.08
C GLU A 285 9.02 1.63 20.58
N ILE A 286 7.94 1.46 21.34
CA ILE A 286 6.80 0.65 20.92
C ILE A 286 6.18 1.23 19.65
N ILE A 287 5.90 2.53 19.59
CA ILE A 287 5.29 3.17 18.42
C ILE A 287 6.23 3.09 17.22
N SER A 288 7.51 3.36 17.38
CA SER A 288 8.51 3.28 16.30
C SER A 288 8.66 1.85 15.79
N GLY A 289 8.75 0.87 16.68
CA GLY A 289 8.85 -0.54 16.33
C GLY A 289 7.62 -1.08 15.59
N MET A 290 6.45 -0.50 15.85
CA MET A 290 5.22 -0.86 15.13
C MET A 290 5.14 -0.22 13.75
N LEU A 291 5.64 1.01 13.60
CA LEU A 291 5.72 1.68 12.30
C LEU A 291 6.77 1.02 11.40
N SER A 292 7.81 0.42 11.99
CA SER A 292 8.83 -0.36 11.27
C SER A 292 8.49 -1.85 11.10
N ASN A 293 7.29 -2.29 11.53
CA ASN A 293 6.84 -3.69 11.55
C ASN A 293 7.72 -4.66 12.36
N GLU A 294 8.49 -4.15 13.34
CA GLU A 294 9.28 -4.96 14.27
C GLU A 294 8.47 -5.44 15.47
N ILE A 295 7.53 -4.62 15.90
CA ILE A 295 6.62 -4.93 17.00
C ILE A 295 5.23 -5.16 16.40
N PRO A 296 4.57 -6.29 16.73
CA PRO A 296 3.22 -6.55 16.28
C PRO A 296 2.27 -5.43 16.70
N LYS A 297 1.50 -4.89 15.77
CA LYS A 297 0.56 -3.78 16.01
C LYS A 297 -0.53 -4.14 17.04
N ASP A 298 -0.73 -5.41 17.34
CA ASP A 298 -1.70 -5.87 18.35
C ASP A 298 -1.27 -5.56 19.79
N GLU A 299 -0.01 -5.24 20.06
CA GLU A 299 0.42 -4.72 21.36
C GLU A 299 -0.30 -3.42 21.73
N LEU A 300 -0.67 -2.57 20.76
CA LEU A 300 -1.52 -1.40 20.99
C LEU A 300 -2.97 -1.76 21.39
N SER A 301 -3.40 -2.98 21.15
CA SER A 301 -4.71 -3.46 21.60
C SER A 301 -4.66 -3.99 23.02
N SER A 302 -3.46 -4.10 23.63
CA SER A 302 -3.25 -4.60 24.97
C SER A 302 -3.69 -3.59 26.01
N PRO A 303 -4.49 -3.97 27.03
CA PRO A 303 -4.77 -3.10 28.19
C PRO A 303 -3.51 -2.60 28.90
N LEU A 304 -2.43 -3.39 28.86
CA LEU A 304 -1.14 -3.04 29.44
C LEU A 304 -0.49 -1.85 28.74
N PHE A 305 -0.64 -1.74 27.41
CA PHE A 305 -0.16 -0.59 26.64
C PHE A 305 -0.90 0.69 27.05
N TYR A 306 -2.23 0.65 27.14
CA TYR A 306 -3.00 1.80 27.60
C TYR A 306 -2.68 2.17 29.07
N PHE A 307 -2.44 1.18 29.92
CA PHE A 307 -1.99 1.42 31.29
C PHE A 307 -0.63 2.13 31.30
N LYS A 308 0.34 1.69 30.50
CA LYS A 308 1.64 2.36 30.35
C LYS A 308 1.49 3.79 29.84
N ILE A 309 0.63 4.04 28.86
CA ILE A 309 0.36 5.41 28.36
C ILE A 309 -0.28 6.29 29.44
N LEU A 310 -1.17 5.75 30.26
CA LEU A 310 -1.90 6.54 31.27
C LEU A 310 -1.06 6.86 32.50
N PHE A 311 -0.16 5.96 32.90
CA PHE A 311 0.56 6.04 34.17
C PHE A 311 2.07 6.26 34.05
N SER A 312 2.62 6.38 32.87
CA SER A 312 3.98 6.82 32.58
C SER A 312 4.02 8.31 32.22
#